data_fb2faffb4473e0d13b74045c2e28cdef
#
_entry.id   fb2faffb4473e0d13b74045c2e28cdef
#
_cell.length_a   1.000
_cell.length_b   1.000
_cell.length_c   1.000
_cell.angle_alpha   90.00
_cell.angle_beta   90.00
_cell.angle_gamma   90.00
#
_symmetry.space_group_name_H-M   'P 1'
#
loop_
_entity.id
_entity.type
_entity.pdbx_description
1 polymer ?
#
loop_
_entity_poly.entity_id
_entity_poly.type
_entity_poly.pdbx_seq_one_letter_code
_entity_poly.pdbx_strand_id
1 'polypeptide(L)'
;MDWWTGEPEPGLYIAPESFMEDLAAVKGKSNITIKINSTGGDLYTGIAIHNAIKGLSGHKVVIVEGIAASAASVIACAGDEVQVYPGSMVMIHGVAGLLMDYYTLADLKQLQKDFDASERAIAEIYHAKTGLAVDQLRTMMTRETWMVGQEAIDNGFADTLLEGDGLMSA
;
A
#
# COMPACT_ATOMS: atom_id res chain seq x y z
N MET A 1 -5.58 18.19 2.80
CA MET A 1 -5.19 19.44 2.12
C MET A 1 -6.19 20.51 2.54
N ASP A 2 -5.73 21.52 3.24
CA ASP A 2 -6.55 22.67 3.59
C ASP A 2 -6.99 23.37 2.29
N TRP A 3 -8.30 23.48 2.08
CA TRP A 3 -8.88 24.06 0.87
C TRP A 3 -8.53 25.55 0.69
N TRP A 4 -8.10 26.24 1.76
CA TRP A 4 -7.81 27.68 1.77
C TRP A 4 -6.32 27.97 1.58
N THR A 5 -5.43 27.13 2.10
CA THR A 5 -3.98 27.36 2.06
C THR A 5 -3.28 26.49 1.03
N GLY A 6 -3.90 25.39 0.59
CA GLY A 6 -3.27 24.38 -0.29
C GLY A 6 -2.18 23.56 0.41
N GLU A 7 -1.99 23.76 1.72
CA GLU A 7 -0.99 23.05 2.50
C GLU A 7 -1.53 21.72 3.06
N PRO A 8 -0.69 20.71 3.23
CA PRO A 8 -1.08 19.48 3.92
C PRO A 8 -1.46 19.80 5.37
N GLU A 9 -2.62 19.31 5.82
CA GLU A 9 -2.97 19.38 7.24
C GLU A 9 -1.97 18.58 8.07
N PRO A 10 -1.36 19.17 9.10
CA PRO A 10 -0.40 18.46 9.94
C PRO A 10 -1.00 17.18 10.52
N GLY A 11 -0.32 16.05 10.35
CA GLY A 11 -0.74 14.74 10.85
C GLY A 11 -1.73 13.97 9.97
N LEU A 12 -2.24 14.57 8.88
CA LEU A 12 -3.13 13.88 7.94
C LEU A 12 -2.38 13.22 6.77
N TYR A 13 -1.18 13.68 6.50
CA TYR A 13 -0.35 13.20 5.40
C TYR A 13 1.06 12.84 5.89
N ILE A 14 1.57 11.73 5.38
CA ILE A 14 2.99 11.38 5.53
C ILE A 14 3.70 11.92 4.29
N ALA A 15 4.57 12.91 4.49
CA ALA A 15 5.44 13.39 3.43
C ALA A 15 6.60 12.39 3.18
N PRO A 16 7.04 12.21 1.92
CA PRO A 16 8.16 11.32 1.62
C PRO A 16 9.42 11.63 2.44
N GLU A 17 9.70 12.90 2.70
CA GLU A 17 10.87 13.36 3.46
C GLU A 17 10.82 12.88 4.91
N SER A 18 9.70 13.05 5.61
CA SER A 18 9.54 12.59 7.00
C SER A 18 9.63 11.07 7.11
N PHE A 19 9.06 10.35 6.14
CA PHE A 19 9.19 8.90 6.09
C PHE A 19 10.64 8.44 5.89
N MET A 20 11.42 9.12 5.05
CA MET A 20 12.83 8.80 4.84
C MET A 20 13.69 9.08 6.09
N GLU A 21 13.34 10.08 6.90
CA GLU A 21 13.96 10.32 8.21
C GLU A 21 13.68 9.17 9.19
N ASP A 22 12.43 8.74 9.29
CA ASP A 22 12.03 7.60 10.12
C ASP A 22 12.72 6.31 9.66
N LEU A 23 12.82 6.10 8.35
CA LEU A 23 13.51 4.95 7.77
C LEU A 23 15.01 4.95 8.12
N ALA A 24 15.65 6.13 8.11
CA ALA A 24 17.04 6.28 8.49
C ALA A 24 17.27 5.94 9.98
N ALA A 25 16.31 6.25 10.86
CA ALA A 25 16.37 5.94 12.29
C ALA A 25 16.31 4.43 12.59
N VAL A 26 15.69 3.64 11.72
CA VAL A 26 15.59 2.17 11.86
C VAL A 26 16.63 1.39 11.06
N LYS A 27 17.47 2.08 10.29
CA LYS A 27 18.53 1.46 9.49
C LYS A 27 19.49 0.65 10.38
N GLY A 28 19.71 -0.62 10.01
CA GLY A 28 20.59 -1.54 10.76
C GLY A 28 19.92 -2.20 11.96
N LYS A 29 18.65 -1.96 12.22
CA LYS A 29 17.90 -2.73 13.22
C LYS A 29 17.59 -4.13 12.67
N SER A 30 17.64 -5.14 13.55
CA SER A 30 17.35 -6.54 13.20
C SER A 30 15.86 -6.83 13.06
N ASN A 31 15.02 -6.09 13.79
CA ASN A 31 13.55 -6.21 13.73
C ASN A 31 12.94 -4.82 13.57
N ILE A 32 12.03 -4.69 12.64
CA ILE A 32 11.36 -3.44 12.30
C ILE A 32 9.86 -3.72 12.24
N THR A 33 9.09 -2.96 13.00
CA THR A 33 7.63 -3.02 12.95
C THR A 33 7.09 -1.77 12.26
N ILE A 34 6.25 -1.97 11.26
CA ILE A 34 5.61 -0.90 10.49
C ILE A 34 4.11 -1.03 10.70
N LYS A 35 3.49 0.01 11.25
CA LYS A 35 2.04 0.06 11.47
C LYS A 35 1.39 0.87 10.36
N ILE A 36 0.32 0.33 9.77
CA ILE A 36 -0.41 0.95 8.68
C ILE A 36 -1.87 1.13 9.07
N ASN A 37 -2.33 2.38 8.91
CA ASN A 37 -3.74 2.74 8.93
C ASN A 37 -3.95 3.87 7.92
N SER A 38 -4.15 3.51 6.63
CA SER A 38 -4.16 4.48 5.53
C SER A 38 -5.05 4.01 4.38
N THR A 39 -5.76 4.96 3.80
CA THR A 39 -6.56 4.75 2.58
C THR A 39 -5.72 4.83 1.30
N GLY A 40 -4.42 5.09 1.41
CA GLY A 40 -3.52 5.23 0.27
C GLY A 40 -3.26 6.67 -0.11
N GLY A 41 -2.96 6.91 -1.37
CA GLY A 41 -2.60 8.21 -1.93
C GLY A 41 -1.85 8.07 -3.23
N ASP A 42 -0.77 8.85 -3.41
CA ASP A 42 0.05 8.81 -4.62
C ASP A 42 0.73 7.45 -4.82
N LEU A 43 0.49 6.87 -5.99
CA LEU A 43 0.98 5.54 -6.33
C LEU A 43 2.51 5.46 -6.37
N TYR A 44 3.16 6.43 -7.01
CA TYR A 44 4.61 6.38 -7.20
C TYR A 44 5.34 6.59 -5.88
N THR A 45 4.79 7.42 -5.00
CA THR A 45 5.24 7.55 -3.61
C THR A 45 5.07 6.21 -2.87
N GLY A 46 3.93 5.54 -3.02
CA GLY A 46 3.68 4.22 -2.42
C GLY A 46 4.68 3.17 -2.87
N ILE A 47 4.99 3.11 -4.17
CA ILE A 47 6.01 2.20 -4.72
C ILE A 47 7.41 2.55 -4.18
N ALA A 48 7.75 3.85 -4.10
CA ALA A 48 9.05 4.29 -3.57
C ALA A 48 9.21 3.89 -2.10
N ILE A 49 8.18 4.09 -1.27
CA ILE A 49 8.14 3.66 0.13
C ILE A 49 8.28 2.14 0.26
N HIS A 50 7.52 1.37 -0.54
CA HIS A 50 7.63 -0.09 -0.60
C HIS A 50 9.09 -0.51 -0.85
N ASN A 51 9.72 0.04 -1.88
CA ASN A 51 11.08 -0.31 -2.26
C ASN A 51 12.09 0.09 -1.18
N ALA A 52 11.90 1.24 -0.54
CA ALA A 52 12.74 1.69 0.55
C ALA A 52 12.68 0.76 1.78
N ILE A 53 11.47 0.29 2.13
CA ILE A 53 11.27 -0.72 3.19
C ILE A 53 11.94 -2.04 2.79
N LYS A 54 11.73 -2.51 1.55
CA LYS A 54 12.38 -3.74 1.04
C LYS A 54 13.89 -3.69 1.10
N GLY A 55 14.49 -2.51 0.92
CA GLY A 55 15.93 -2.27 1.01
C GLY A 55 16.52 -2.36 2.42
N LEU A 56 15.69 -2.41 3.48
CA LEU A 56 16.19 -2.58 4.85
C LEU A 56 16.64 -4.03 5.10
N SER A 57 17.74 -4.18 5.81
CA SER A 57 18.34 -5.50 6.11
C SER A 57 17.64 -6.27 7.23
N GLY A 58 16.84 -5.60 8.08
CA GLY A 58 16.14 -6.21 9.20
C GLY A 58 14.89 -7.00 8.78
N HIS A 59 14.41 -7.88 9.64
CA HIS A 59 13.10 -8.52 9.49
C HIS A 59 11.98 -7.49 9.70
N LYS A 60 11.08 -7.39 8.72
CA LYS A 60 10.03 -6.38 8.65
C LYS A 60 8.67 -7.01 8.90
N VAL A 61 8.05 -6.63 10.01
CA VAL A 61 6.66 -6.98 10.31
C VAL A 61 5.78 -5.77 10.02
N VAL A 62 4.83 -5.93 9.13
CA VAL A 62 3.79 -4.93 8.87
C VAL A 62 2.53 -5.31 9.63
N ILE A 63 1.96 -4.37 10.38
CA ILE A 63 0.68 -4.53 11.07
C ILE A 63 -0.34 -3.57 10.46
N VAL A 64 -1.41 -4.11 9.89
CA VAL A 64 -2.54 -3.32 9.42
C VAL A 64 -3.48 -3.09 10.60
N GLU A 65 -3.43 -1.89 11.20
CA GLU A 65 -4.22 -1.58 12.40
C GLU A 65 -5.72 -1.42 12.10
N GLY A 66 -6.07 -0.76 11.00
CA GLY A 66 -7.46 -0.58 10.56
C GLY A 66 -7.62 -0.85 9.07
N ILE A 67 -6.87 -0.14 8.25
CA ILE A 67 -6.97 -0.26 6.79
C ILE A 67 -5.61 -0.07 6.11
N ALA A 68 -5.37 -0.87 5.07
CA ALA A 68 -4.32 -0.67 4.09
C ALA A 68 -4.95 -0.72 2.70
N ALA A 69 -5.37 0.44 2.16
CA ALA A 69 -6.05 0.52 0.88
C ALA A 69 -5.19 1.19 -0.20
N SER A 70 -5.40 0.81 -1.47
CA SER A 70 -4.75 1.46 -2.62
C SER A 70 -3.22 1.46 -2.47
N ALA A 71 -2.54 2.61 -2.59
CA ALA A 71 -1.09 2.73 -2.41
C ALA A 71 -0.59 2.18 -1.06
N ALA A 72 -1.41 2.24 0.01
CA ALA A 72 -1.04 1.68 1.32
C ALA A 72 -0.98 0.14 1.30
N SER A 73 -1.77 -0.54 0.47
CA SER A 73 -1.69 -1.99 0.28
C SER A 73 -0.40 -2.40 -0.45
N VAL A 74 0.09 -1.55 -1.37
CA VAL A 74 1.39 -1.72 -2.01
C VAL A 74 2.51 -1.63 -0.96
N ILE A 75 2.44 -0.64 -0.07
CA ILE A 75 3.40 -0.48 1.03
C ILE A 75 3.36 -1.69 1.96
N ALA A 76 2.17 -2.21 2.31
CA ALA A 76 2.01 -3.38 3.16
C ALA A 76 2.74 -4.62 2.61
N CYS A 77 2.77 -4.79 1.30
CA CYS A 77 3.48 -5.89 0.63
C CYS A 77 5.02 -5.84 0.80
N ALA A 78 5.57 -4.78 1.38
CA ALA A 78 7.00 -4.69 1.70
C ALA A 78 7.40 -5.52 2.92
N GLY A 79 6.45 -5.88 3.80
CA GLY A 79 6.70 -6.73 4.96
C GLY A 79 7.19 -8.12 4.60
N ASP A 80 8.11 -8.66 5.40
CA ASP A 80 8.46 -10.07 5.37
C ASP A 80 7.32 -10.89 6.01
N GLU A 81 6.64 -10.29 6.98
CA GLU A 81 5.39 -10.75 7.56
C GLU A 81 4.37 -9.60 7.58
N VAL A 82 3.13 -9.88 7.20
CA VAL A 82 2.00 -8.95 7.28
C VAL A 82 0.95 -9.51 8.22
N GLN A 83 0.64 -8.75 9.25
CA GLN A 83 -0.32 -9.09 10.30
C GLN A 83 -1.57 -8.21 10.18
N VAL A 84 -2.74 -8.81 10.35
CA VAL A 84 -4.04 -8.11 10.31
C VAL A 84 -4.87 -8.48 11.53
N TYR A 85 -5.71 -7.57 12.02
CA TYR A 85 -6.76 -7.89 12.98
C TYR A 85 -8.00 -8.42 12.27
N PRO A 86 -8.92 -9.12 12.97
CA PRO A 86 -10.15 -9.63 12.35
C PRO A 86 -10.99 -8.57 11.64
N GLY A 87 -10.95 -7.32 12.11
CA GLY A 87 -11.66 -6.18 11.53
C GLY A 87 -10.82 -5.31 10.59
N SER A 88 -9.53 -5.60 10.43
CA SER A 88 -8.68 -4.84 9.51
C SER A 88 -9.02 -5.15 8.06
N MET A 89 -8.83 -4.17 7.20
CA MET A 89 -9.16 -4.27 5.78
C MET A 89 -7.92 -4.05 4.91
N VAL A 90 -7.80 -4.85 3.87
CA VAL A 90 -6.89 -4.60 2.76
C VAL A 90 -7.71 -4.38 1.49
N MET A 91 -7.42 -3.31 0.73
CA MET A 91 -8.13 -3.04 -0.51
C MET A 91 -7.17 -2.77 -1.66
N ILE A 92 -7.45 -3.41 -2.77
CA ILE A 92 -6.72 -3.21 -4.03
C ILE A 92 -7.66 -2.77 -5.14
N HIS A 93 -7.20 -1.83 -5.95
CA HIS A 93 -7.94 -1.36 -7.14
C HIS A 93 -6.98 -0.97 -8.28
N GLY A 94 -7.54 -0.74 -9.46
CA GLY A 94 -6.80 -0.23 -10.61
C GLY A 94 -6.35 1.20 -10.43
N VAL A 95 -5.43 1.64 -11.29
CA VAL A 95 -4.92 3.01 -11.28
C VAL A 95 -6.04 3.98 -11.63
N ALA A 96 -6.21 5.00 -10.78
CA ALA A 96 -7.15 6.08 -10.99
C ALA A 96 -6.43 7.42 -11.09
N GLY A 97 -6.93 8.33 -11.90
CA GLY A 97 -6.41 9.68 -12.04
C GLY A 97 -7.51 10.69 -12.28
N LEU A 98 -7.35 11.88 -11.73
CA LEU A 98 -8.23 13.01 -12.01
C LEU A 98 -7.72 13.73 -13.26
N LEU A 99 -8.58 13.84 -14.29
CA LEU A 99 -8.27 14.51 -15.55
C LEU A 99 -9.04 15.84 -15.60
N MET A 100 -8.33 16.97 -15.64
CA MET A 100 -8.91 18.30 -15.61
C MET A 100 -8.33 19.21 -16.72
N ASP A 101 -8.29 18.69 -17.96
CA ASP A 101 -7.78 19.44 -19.12
C ASP A 101 -8.44 18.97 -20.42
N TYR A 102 -8.10 19.64 -21.54
CA TYR A 102 -8.49 19.19 -22.87
C TYR A 102 -7.56 18.08 -23.35
N TYR A 103 -8.12 16.94 -23.75
CA TYR A 103 -7.37 15.78 -24.23
C TYR A 103 -7.69 15.49 -25.69
N THR A 104 -6.67 15.30 -26.49
CA THR A 104 -6.79 14.72 -27.82
C THR A 104 -6.93 13.20 -27.73
N LEU A 105 -7.34 12.56 -28.84
CA LEU A 105 -7.35 11.10 -28.91
C LEU A 105 -5.94 10.50 -28.67
N ALA A 106 -4.89 11.20 -29.11
CA ALA A 106 -3.52 10.76 -28.88
C ALA A 106 -3.15 10.77 -27.39
N ASP A 107 -3.54 11.82 -26.67
CA ASP A 107 -3.30 11.96 -25.23
C ASP A 107 -4.01 10.86 -24.44
N LEU A 108 -5.28 10.57 -24.77
CA LEU A 108 -6.04 9.50 -24.12
C LEU A 108 -5.42 8.11 -24.36
N LYS A 109 -4.92 7.85 -25.58
CA LYS A 109 -4.22 6.60 -25.88
C LYS A 109 -2.88 6.50 -25.14
N GLN A 110 -2.18 7.61 -24.95
CA GLN A 110 -0.94 7.61 -24.18
C GLN A 110 -1.25 7.36 -22.69
N LEU A 111 -2.23 8.06 -22.14
CA LEU A 111 -2.67 7.89 -20.76
C LEU A 111 -3.10 6.45 -20.46
N GLN A 112 -3.82 5.82 -21.39
CA GLN A 112 -4.17 4.40 -21.26
C GLN A 112 -2.94 3.50 -21.14
N LYS A 113 -1.89 3.77 -21.92
CA LYS A 113 -0.63 2.99 -21.83
C LYS A 113 0.09 3.22 -20.51
N ASP A 114 0.07 4.47 -20.01
CA ASP A 114 0.72 4.84 -18.76
C ASP A 114 0.02 4.17 -17.56
N PHE A 115 -1.32 4.15 -17.57
CA PHE A 115 -2.10 3.44 -16.56
C PHE A 115 -1.87 1.93 -16.64
N ASP A 116 -1.88 1.34 -17.83
CA ASP A 116 -1.60 -0.10 -18.01
C ASP A 116 -0.19 -0.48 -17.51
N ALA A 117 0.81 0.36 -17.77
CA ALA A 117 2.16 0.14 -17.25
C ALA A 117 2.22 0.22 -15.73
N SER A 118 1.52 1.20 -15.14
CA SER A 118 1.43 1.36 -13.68
C SER A 118 0.69 0.20 -13.02
N GLU A 119 -0.42 -0.26 -13.60
CA GLU A 119 -1.16 -1.43 -13.10
C GLU A 119 -0.33 -2.71 -13.16
N ARG A 120 0.46 -2.91 -14.22
CA ARG A 120 1.39 -4.03 -14.28
C ARG A 120 2.43 -3.98 -13.18
N ALA A 121 3.01 -2.79 -12.92
CA ALA A 121 4.00 -2.62 -11.86
C ALA A 121 3.43 -2.98 -10.48
N ILE A 122 2.20 -2.55 -10.18
CA ILE A 122 1.52 -2.89 -8.93
C ILE A 122 1.23 -4.40 -8.86
N ALA A 123 0.72 -4.98 -9.95
CA ALA A 123 0.38 -6.39 -10.01
C ALA A 123 1.61 -7.29 -9.81
N GLU A 124 2.80 -6.88 -10.25
CA GLU A 124 4.06 -7.58 -9.97
C GLU A 124 4.43 -7.51 -8.49
N ILE A 125 4.22 -6.37 -7.81
CA ILE A 125 4.43 -6.25 -6.37
C ILE A 125 3.49 -7.19 -5.61
N TYR A 126 2.21 -7.20 -5.98
CA TYR A 126 1.23 -8.09 -5.36
C TYR A 126 1.54 -9.56 -5.67
N HIS A 127 1.97 -9.89 -6.89
CA HIS A 127 2.39 -11.25 -7.26
C HIS A 127 3.54 -11.73 -6.37
N ALA A 128 4.55 -10.89 -6.17
CA ALA A 128 5.70 -11.22 -5.32
C ALA A 128 5.31 -11.49 -3.86
N LYS A 129 4.24 -10.83 -3.35
CA LYS A 129 3.73 -11.04 -1.99
C LYS A 129 2.80 -12.25 -1.92
N THR A 130 1.84 -12.36 -2.84
CA THR A 130 0.70 -13.30 -2.73
C THR A 130 0.93 -14.63 -3.44
N GLY A 131 1.81 -14.67 -4.46
CA GLY A 131 1.95 -15.80 -5.37
C GLY A 131 0.81 -15.96 -6.37
N LEU A 132 -0.23 -15.11 -6.34
CA LEU A 132 -1.33 -15.15 -7.30
C LEU A 132 -0.84 -14.70 -8.69
N ALA A 133 -1.45 -15.25 -9.76
CA ALA A 133 -1.08 -14.86 -11.12
C ALA A 133 -1.37 -13.37 -11.37
N VAL A 134 -0.49 -12.69 -12.12
CA VAL A 134 -0.63 -11.25 -12.46
C VAL A 134 -1.98 -10.94 -13.09
N ASP A 135 -2.48 -11.77 -14.00
CA ASP A 135 -3.78 -11.56 -14.65
C ASP A 135 -4.95 -11.69 -13.67
N GLN A 136 -4.84 -12.59 -12.69
CA GLN A 136 -5.82 -12.71 -11.60
C GLN A 136 -5.80 -11.45 -10.74
N LEU A 137 -4.63 -10.97 -10.34
CA LEU A 137 -4.47 -9.75 -9.56
C LEU A 137 -5.01 -8.52 -10.30
N ARG A 138 -4.72 -8.38 -11.59
CA ARG A 138 -5.30 -7.30 -12.41
C ARG A 138 -6.84 -7.39 -12.47
N THR A 139 -7.41 -8.59 -12.52
CA THR A 139 -8.85 -8.78 -12.44
C THR A 139 -9.40 -8.34 -11.08
N MET A 140 -8.73 -8.69 -9.99
CA MET A 140 -9.09 -8.25 -8.63
C MET A 140 -9.00 -6.73 -8.49
N MET A 141 -7.95 -6.11 -9.04
CA MET A 141 -7.79 -4.65 -9.06
C MET A 141 -8.92 -3.97 -9.85
N THR A 142 -9.28 -4.47 -11.02
CA THR A 142 -10.38 -3.93 -11.85
C THR A 142 -11.73 -3.97 -11.13
N ARG A 143 -11.94 -4.95 -10.24
CA ARG A 143 -13.19 -5.11 -9.47
C ARG A 143 -13.18 -4.35 -8.15
N GLU A 144 -12.10 -3.67 -7.80
CA GLU A 144 -11.92 -3.03 -6.51
C GLU A 144 -12.18 -4.03 -5.37
N THR A 145 -11.18 -4.88 -5.12
CA THR A 145 -11.35 -5.99 -4.18
C THR A 145 -11.01 -5.55 -2.76
N TRP A 146 -11.99 -5.71 -1.88
CA TRP A 146 -11.90 -5.52 -0.43
C TRP A 146 -11.73 -6.86 0.26
N MET A 147 -10.81 -6.94 1.21
CA MET A 147 -10.49 -8.16 1.96
C MET A 147 -10.47 -7.83 3.45
N VAL A 148 -11.30 -8.49 4.23
CA VAL A 148 -11.42 -8.26 5.68
C VAL A 148 -10.76 -9.41 6.44
N GLY A 149 -9.84 -9.10 7.35
CA GLY A 149 -9.20 -10.04 8.25
C GLY A 149 -8.72 -11.31 7.55
N GLN A 150 -9.43 -12.41 7.75
CA GLN A 150 -9.09 -13.72 7.19
C GLN A 150 -9.05 -13.73 5.65
N GLU A 151 -9.90 -12.93 4.98
CA GLU A 151 -9.89 -12.87 3.52
C GLU A 151 -8.56 -12.33 2.96
N ALA A 152 -7.90 -11.41 3.69
CA ALA A 152 -6.58 -10.93 3.31
C ALA A 152 -5.53 -12.05 3.40
N ILE A 153 -5.63 -12.93 4.37
CA ILE A 153 -4.76 -14.12 4.51
C ILE A 153 -5.05 -15.13 3.40
N ASP A 154 -6.32 -15.44 3.17
CA ASP A 154 -6.74 -16.43 2.15
C ASP A 154 -6.31 -16.02 0.74
N ASN A 155 -6.16 -14.71 0.49
CA ASN A 155 -5.65 -14.16 -0.77
C ASN A 155 -4.14 -13.86 -0.74
N GLY A 156 -3.43 -14.18 0.34
CA GLY A 156 -1.98 -14.02 0.46
C GLY A 156 -1.48 -12.59 0.70
N PHE A 157 -2.37 -11.63 0.93
CA PHE A 157 -2.00 -10.25 1.27
C PHE A 157 -1.57 -10.08 2.74
N ALA A 158 -2.00 -10.99 3.60
CA ALA A 158 -1.54 -11.09 4.99
C ALA A 158 -1.09 -12.53 5.32
N ASP A 159 -0.33 -12.67 6.39
CA ASP A 159 0.25 -13.92 6.82
C ASP A 159 -0.34 -14.40 8.15
N THR A 160 -0.69 -13.46 9.04
CA THR A 160 -1.11 -13.76 10.41
C THR A 160 -2.34 -12.96 10.81
N LEU A 161 -3.34 -13.64 11.38
CA LEU A 161 -4.47 -13.00 12.05
C LEU A 161 -4.11 -12.75 13.51
N LEU A 162 -4.11 -11.50 13.94
CA LEU A 162 -3.85 -11.12 15.32
C LEU A 162 -5.11 -11.38 16.19
N GLU A 163 -4.92 -12.04 17.32
CA GLU A 163 -5.97 -12.14 18.32
C GLU A 163 -6.09 -10.82 19.10
N GLY A 164 -7.32 -10.45 19.49
CA GLY A 164 -7.63 -9.15 20.09
C GLY A 164 -7.03 -8.86 21.48
N ASP A 165 -6.30 -9.80 22.06
CA ASP A 165 -5.76 -9.69 23.43
C ASP A 165 -4.46 -8.88 23.52
N GLY A 166 -3.90 -8.41 22.39
CA GLY A 166 -2.64 -7.65 22.35
C GLY A 166 -2.72 -6.17 22.73
N LEU A 167 -3.94 -5.61 22.90
CA LEU A 167 -4.14 -4.16 23.14
C LEU A 167 -4.24 -3.79 24.64
N MET A 168 -4.16 -4.74 25.58
CA MET A 168 -4.39 -4.49 27.00
C MET A 168 -3.16 -4.69 27.91
N SER A 169 -1.96 -4.71 27.35
CA SER A 169 -0.72 -4.76 28.15
C SER A 169 0.23 -3.62 27.77
N ALA A 170 -0.02 -2.44 28.28
CA ALA A 170 0.94 -1.34 28.39
C ALA A 170 0.71 -0.59 29.70
#